data_092900f26df4c514eeeec51b05c593af
#
_entry.id   092900f26df4c514eeeec51b05c593af
#
_cell.length_a   1.000
_cell.length_b   1.000
_cell.length_c   1.000
_cell.angle_alpha   90.00
_cell.angle_beta   90.00
_cell.angle_gamma   90.00
#
_symmetry.space_group_name_H-M   'P 1'
#
loop_
_entity.id
_entity.type
_entity.pdbx_description
1 polymer ?
#
loop_
_entity_poly.entity_id
_entity_poly.type
_entity_poly.pdbx_seq_one_letter_code
_entity_poly.pdbx_strand_id
1 'polypeptide(L)'
;MKHNLLLAALLSSLSVGCYAADAVSGATPNHAAPGSQIKNVDAATSASIVPQKLRISAKATGFTDSKAKKVLFVVGDPRFDQSLEGFLVNTAANFFLKKGYEVEIRDLYKIRFNPVITPENFYHAKDGFGQTPDDIKPEQALVSKADYIIFCYPNWHDSPNAITKGYMERVFSKKFAYQDTPKGLEGLLKGKGIYTIMNAGWLGGGQGNVGDGIGKLDAVWDKYLGAYKVVDDDTAGFWGAKNLGRFVNDQSPSNLNPQYQQKLQKLASVLDARLERDFFRNK
;
A
#
# COMPACT_ATOMS: atom_id res chain seq x y z
N MET A 1 6.09 -66.20 9.27
CA MET A 1 7.37 -65.72 9.81
C MET A 1 7.21 -64.25 10.16
N LYS A 2 7.36 -63.98 11.42
CA LYS A 2 7.18 -62.68 12.08
C LYS A 2 8.35 -61.73 11.77
N HIS A 3 8.11 -60.44 11.53
CA HIS A 3 9.07 -59.42 11.96
C HIS A 3 8.29 -58.16 12.32
N ASN A 4 8.22 -57.92 13.62
CA ASN A 4 7.84 -56.65 14.28
C ASN A 4 9.04 -55.69 14.10
N LEU A 5 8.76 -54.42 13.72
CA LEU A 5 9.66 -53.31 13.98
C LEU A 5 8.93 -52.30 14.87
N LEU A 6 9.42 -52.19 16.08
CA LEU A 6 9.10 -51.13 17.04
C LEU A 6 9.62 -49.79 16.53
N LEU A 7 8.75 -48.78 16.48
CA LEU A 7 9.13 -47.38 16.37
C LEU A 7 9.08 -46.72 17.72
N ALA A 8 10.26 -46.43 18.29
CA ALA A 8 10.39 -45.69 19.55
C ALA A 8 10.15 -44.21 19.35
N ALA A 9 9.14 -43.66 20.01
CA ALA A 9 8.89 -42.22 20.07
C ALA A 9 9.81 -41.62 21.14
N LEU A 10 10.71 -40.72 20.71
CA LEU A 10 11.48 -39.82 21.58
C LEU A 10 10.65 -38.56 21.84
N LEU A 11 10.04 -38.49 23.01
CA LEU A 11 9.52 -37.24 23.56
C LEU A 11 10.67 -36.48 24.21
N SER A 12 11.11 -35.39 23.58
CA SER A 12 11.95 -34.39 24.24
C SER A 12 11.08 -33.31 24.84
N SER A 13 10.98 -33.34 26.16
CA SER A 13 10.38 -32.29 26.99
C SER A 13 11.25 -31.01 26.93
N LEU A 14 10.77 -29.96 26.30
CA LEU A 14 11.30 -28.61 26.47
C LEU A 14 10.62 -27.95 27.66
N SER A 15 11.37 -27.83 28.74
CA SER A 15 10.99 -27.05 29.91
C SER A 15 11.02 -25.56 29.59
N VAL A 16 9.85 -24.92 29.68
CA VAL A 16 9.73 -23.44 29.64
C VAL A 16 10.22 -22.92 30.99
N GLY A 17 11.39 -22.34 31.02
CA GLY A 17 11.91 -21.59 32.17
C GLY A 17 11.19 -20.25 32.30
N CYS A 18 10.36 -20.10 33.33
CA CYS A 18 9.92 -18.79 33.80
C CYS A 18 11.11 -18.02 34.36
N TYR A 19 11.51 -16.94 33.70
CA TYR A 19 12.40 -15.96 34.31
C TYR A 19 11.56 -15.00 35.15
N ALA A 20 11.77 -15.09 36.46
CA ALA A 20 11.33 -14.09 37.42
C ALA A 20 12.10 -12.77 37.16
N ALA A 21 11.38 -11.67 37.04
CA ALA A 21 11.98 -10.33 36.94
C ALA A 21 12.44 -9.90 38.33
N ASP A 22 13.74 -9.92 38.58
CA ASP A 22 14.34 -9.20 39.69
C ASP A 22 14.35 -7.73 39.43
N ALA A 23 13.70 -6.98 40.31
CA ALA A 23 13.72 -5.53 40.35
C ALA A 23 15.13 -5.03 40.70
N VAL A 24 15.88 -4.53 39.74
CA VAL A 24 17.08 -3.76 40.01
C VAL A 24 16.74 -2.28 39.96
N SER A 25 16.65 -1.68 41.14
CA SER A 25 16.71 -0.25 41.34
C SER A 25 18.12 0.26 41.03
N GLY A 26 18.25 1.18 40.10
CA GLY A 26 19.55 1.83 39.91
C GLY A 26 19.66 2.68 38.65
N ALA A 27 19.61 3.98 38.85
CA ALA A 27 20.25 5.03 38.06
C ALA A 27 19.98 5.08 36.54
N THR A 28 19.13 6.01 36.13
CA THR A 28 19.06 6.52 34.79
C THR A 28 20.41 7.15 34.36
N PRO A 29 21.03 6.69 33.27
CA PRO A 29 22.10 7.48 32.66
C PRO A 29 21.46 8.66 31.91
N ASN A 30 21.74 9.85 32.33
CA ASN A 30 21.53 11.08 31.57
C ASN A 30 22.34 11.00 30.26
N HIS A 31 21.76 10.54 29.19
CA HIS A 31 22.27 10.84 27.86
C HIS A 31 21.75 12.23 27.46
N ALA A 32 22.50 13.24 27.85
CA ALA A 32 22.39 14.54 27.22
C ALA A 32 22.73 14.35 25.73
N ALA A 33 21.78 14.56 24.85
CA ALA A 33 22.04 14.72 23.43
C ALA A 33 23.08 15.84 23.24
N PRO A 34 24.05 15.70 22.32
CA PRO A 34 25.00 16.79 22.04
C PRO A 34 24.15 17.98 21.55
N GLY A 35 24.20 19.05 22.31
CA GLY A 35 23.53 20.30 22.01
C GLY A 35 23.97 20.82 20.65
N SER A 36 23.07 20.71 19.64
CA SER A 36 23.18 21.55 18.47
C SER A 36 23.02 22.99 18.95
N GLN A 37 24.08 23.76 18.93
CA GLN A 37 24.00 25.19 19.10
C GLN A 37 23.14 25.74 17.99
N ILE A 38 21.86 25.99 18.29
CA ILE A 38 21.01 26.82 17.47
C ILE A 38 21.61 28.21 17.59
N LYS A 39 22.35 28.63 16.57
CA LYS A 39 22.72 30.03 16.41
C LYS A 39 21.45 30.83 16.40
N ASN A 40 21.32 31.77 17.32
CA ASN A 40 20.26 32.76 17.33
C ASN A 40 20.21 33.41 15.94
N VAL A 41 19.19 33.04 15.16
CA VAL A 41 18.84 33.76 13.95
C VAL A 41 18.06 34.97 14.42
N ASP A 42 18.58 36.13 14.06
CA ASP A 42 18.03 37.42 14.47
C ASP A 42 16.51 37.45 14.33
N ALA A 43 15.83 37.92 15.38
CA ALA A 43 14.40 38.01 15.53
C ALA A 43 13.70 39.01 14.57
N ALA A 44 14.40 39.54 13.58
CA ALA A 44 13.92 40.62 12.72
C ALA A 44 13.26 40.15 11.39
N THR A 45 13.20 38.84 11.09
CA THR A 45 12.63 38.36 9.81
C THR A 45 11.73 37.12 10.00
N SER A 46 11.06 37.00 11.11
CA SER A 46 10.01 36.00 11.29
C SER A 46 8.69 36.48 10.65
N ALA A 47 8.68 36.64 9.34
CA ALA A 47 7.44 36.51 8.63
C ALA A 47 6.90 35.11 8.94
N SER A 48 5.76 35.01 9.62
CA SER A 48 5.15 33.74 10.02
C SER A 48 4.94 32.91 8.76
N ILE A 49 5.81 31.90 8.54
CA ILE A 49 5.69 30.98 7.42
C ILE A 49 4.42 30.16 7.66
N VAL A 50 3.36 30.50 6.95
CA VAL A 50 2.10 29.76 7.02
C VAL A 50 2.24 28.47 6.24
N PRO A 51 1.96 27.30 6.83
CA PRO A 51 2.02 26.03 6.14
C PRO A 51 1.09 26.06 4.92
N GLN A 52 1.63 25.71 3.76
CA GLN A 52 0.85 25.64 2.52
C GLN A 52 -0.03 24.38 2.53
N LYS A 53 -1.30 24.51 2.16
CA LYS A 53 -2.24 23.40 2.10
C LYS A 53 -2.12 22.65 0.77
N LEU A 54 -2.16 21.33 0.85
CA LEU A 54 -2.40 20.48 -0.32
C LEU A 54 -3.80 20.79 -0.87
N ARG A 55 -3.91 20.93 -2.18
CA ARG A 55 -5.20 21.05 -2.86
C ARG A 55 -5.50 19.72 -3.52
N ILE A 56 -6.50 19.03 -2.99
CA ILE A 56 -6.97 17.75 -3.52
C ILE A 56 -8.29 18.02 -4.24
N SER A 57 -8.34 17.84 -5.55
CA SER A 57 -9.47 18.25 -6.41
C SER A 57 -10.00 17.16 -7.34
N ALA A 58 -9.51 15.91 -7.27
CA ALA A 58 -10.06 14.85 -8.08
C ALA A 58 -11.46 14.48 -7.61
N LYS A 59 -12.38 14.46 -8.54
CA LYS A 59 -13.71 13.91 -8.30
C LYS A 59 -13.76 12.52 -8.93
N ALA A 60 -14.10 11.52 -8.14
CA ALA A 60 -14.52 10.24 -8.69
C ALA A 60 -15.75 10.48 -9.58
N THR A 61 -15.76 9.86 -10.76
CA THR A 61 -16.94 9.91 -11.65
C THR A 61 -17.95 8.82 -11.30
N GLY A 62 -17.52 7.82 -10.52
CA GLY A 62 -18.22 6.57 -10.37
C GLY A 62 -18.14 5.70 -11.63
N PHE A 63 -18.56 4.44 -11.53
CA PHE A 63 -18.67 3.55 -12.68
C PHE A 63 -20.08 3.55 -13.22
N THR A 64 -20.21 3.89 -14.49
CA THR A 64 -21.47 3.80 -15.25
C THR A 64 -21.49 2.54 -16.11
N ASP A 65 -22.57 2.33 -16.86
CA ASP A 65 -22.67 1.24 -17.84
C ASP A 65 -22.08 1.61 -19.22
N SER A 66 -21.28 2.69 -19.27
CA SER A 66 -20.57 3.11 -20.48
C SER A 66 -19.51 2.09 -20.90
N LYS A 67 -19.08 2.18 -22.17
CA LYS A 67 -17.98 1.38 -22.72
C LYS A 67 -16.59 1.93 -22.33
N ALA A 68 -16.52 3.04 -21.60
CA ALA A 68 -15.25 3.59 -21.14
C ALA A 68 -14.55 2.61 -20.22
N LYS A 69 -13.23 2.56 -20.31
CA LYS A 69 -12.42 1.78 -19.37
C LYS A 69 -12.52 2.36 -17.97
N LYS A 70 -12.40 1.50 -16.97
CA LYS A 70 -12.68 1.80 -15.58
C LYS A 70 -11.45 1.56 -14.70
N VAL A 71 -11.14 2.56 -13.88
CA VAL A 71 -10.01 2.51 -12.93
C VAL A 71 -10.54 2.63 -11.51
N LEU A 72 -10.27 1.61 -10.70
CA LEU A 72 -10.59 1.58 -9.29
C LEU A 72 -9.33 1.90 -8.48
N PHE A 73 -9.36 2.99 -7.72
CA PHE A 73 -8.35 3.31 -6.72
C PHE A 73 -8.81 2.80 -5.36
N VAL A 74 -8.02 1.92 -4.74
CA VAL A 74 -8.24 1.41 -3.38
C VAL A 74 -7.26 2.11 -2.47
N VAL A 75 -7.75 3.01 -1.63
CA VAL A 75 -6.91 3.94 -0.87
C VAL A 75 -6.91 3.62 0.61
N GLY A 76 -5.75 3.28 1.14
CA GLY A 76 -5.53 2.97 2.55
C GLY A 76 -4.77 4.06 3.31
N ASP A 77 -5.12 5.33 3.13
CA ASP A 77 -4.49 6.44 3.86
C ASP A 77 -5.48 7.07 4.84
N PRO A 78 -5.17 7.09 6.17
CA PRO A 78 -6.06 7.67 7.18
C PRO A 78 -6.21 9.19 7.07
N ARG A 79 -5.35 9.86 6.31
CA ARG A 79 -5.36 11.31 6.12
C ARG A 79 -5.50 11.69 4.65
N PHE A 80 -6.23 10.90 3.88
CA PHE A 80 -6.35 11.01 2.42
C PHE A 80 -6.51 12.46 1.93
N ASP A 81 -7.38 13.25 2.55
CA ASP A 81 -7.64 14.62 2.13
C ASP A 81 -6.48 15.62 2.42
N GLN A 82 -5.46 15.21 3.17
CA GLN A 82 -4.38 16.08 3.64
C GLN A 82 -2.98 15.49 3.44
N SER A 83 -2.89 14.30 2.88
CA SER A 83 -1.64 13.57 2.74
C SER A 83 -1.02 13.70 1.35
N LEU A 84 0.27 13.42 1.29
CA LEU A 84 0.97 13.31 0.01
C LEU A 84 0.47 12.10 -0.81
N GLU A 85 0.05 11.02 -0.14
CA GLU A 85 -0.61 9.90 -0.81
C GLU A 85 -1.89 10.36 -1.51
N GLY A 86 -2.72 11.14 -0.84
CA GLY A 86 -3.93 11.71 -1.44
C GLY A 86 -3.63 12.62 -2.62
N PHE A 87 -2.53 13.38 -2.58
CA PHE A 87 -2.07 14.17 -3.72
C PHE A 87 -1.69 13.28 -4.91
N LEU A 88 -0.98 12.17 -4.68
CA LEU A 88 -0.61 11.22 -5.73
C LEU A 88 -1.84 10.54 -6.34
N VAL A 89 -2.77 10.09 -5.51
CA VAL A 89 -4.04 9.49 -5.97
C VAL A 89 -4.82 10.48 -6.83
N ASN A 90 -4.93 11.73 -6.39
CA ASN A 90 -5.57 12.77 -7.18
C ASN A 90 -4.92 13.03 -8.53
N THR A 91 -3.59 13.09 -8.54
CA THR A 91 -2.81 13.26 -9.78
C THR A 91 -3.11 12.11 -10.73
N ALA A 92 -3.02 10.86 -10.24
CA ALA A 92 -3.29 9.68 -11.05
C ALA A 92 -4.76 9.61 -11.51
N ALA A 93 -5.72 9.92 -10.66
CA ALA A 93 -7.13 9.97 -11.02
C ALA A 93 -7.39 10.97 -12.15
N ASN A 94 -6.84 12.19 -12.02
CA ASN A 94 -6.94 13.21 -13.08
C ASN A 94 -6.26 12.79 -14.38
N PHE A 95 -5.13 12.06 -14.30
CA PHE A 95 -4.48 11.49 -15.46
C PHE A 95 -5.42 10.55 -16.23
N PHE A 96 -6.07 9.61 -15.56
CA PHE A 96 -6.99 8.68 -16.20
C PHE A 96 -8.27 9.36 -16.70
N LEU A 97 -8.82 10.31 -15.95
CA LEU A 97 -9.98 11.11 -16.39
C LEU A 97 -9.69 11.86 -17.69
N LYS A 98 -8.51 12.49 -17.83
CA LYS A 98 -8.09 13.15 -19.06
C LYS A 98 -7.93 12.19 -20.24
N LYS A 99 -7.71 10.91 -19.98
CA LYS A 99 -7.64 9.83 -20.99
C LYS A 99 -9.01 9.22 -21.32
N GLY A 100 -10.10 9.75 -20.74
CA GLY A 100 -11.46 9.28 -20.98
C GLY A 100 -11.86 8.02 -20.19
N TYR A 101 -11.15 7.70 -19.11
CA TYR A 101 -11.53 6.60 -18.22
C TYR A 101 -12.55 7.05 -17.20
N GLU A 102 -13.40 6.14 -16.76
CA GLU A 102 -14.18 6.32 -15.54
C GLU A 102 -13.30 5.98 -14.33
N VAL A 103 -13.43 6.76 -13.28
CA VAL A 103 -12.61 6.63 -12.07
C VAL A 103 -13.50 6.48 -10.85
N GLU A 104 -13.25 5.45 -10.06
CA GLU A 104 -13.82 5.26 -8.73
C GLU A 104 -12.69 5.30 -7.69
N ILE A 105 -12.93 5.98 -6.57
CA ILE A 105 -11.99 6.09 -5.45
C ILE A 105 -12.64 5.50 -4.21
N ARG A 106 -12.11 4.38 -3.74
CA ARG A 106 -12.52 3.71 -2.49
C ARG A 106 -11.58 4.09 -1.36
N ASP A 107 -11.92 5.15 -0.68
CA ASP A 107 -11.25 5.56 0.56
C ASP A 107 -11.70 4.62 1.69
N LEU A 108 -10.82 3.68 2.06
CA LEU A 108 -11.12 2.61 3.01
C LEU A 108 -11.40 3.13 4.42
N TYR A 109 -10.80 4.24 4.82
CA TYR A 109 -11.06 4.87 6.11
C TYR A 109 -12.41 5.58 6.13
N LYS A 110 -12.75 6.30 5.06
CA LYS A 110 -14.04 6.99 4.95
C LYS A 110 -15.22 6.03 4.95
N ILE A 111 -15.11 4.91 4.25
CA ILE A 111 -16.16 3.87 4.24
C ILE A 111 -16.13 2.99 5.50
N ARG A 112 -15.17 3.19 6.40
CA ARG A 112 -14.96 2.39 7.61
C ARG A 112 -14.83 0.89 7.29
N PHE A 113 -14.05 0.57 6.25
CA PHE A 113 -13.83 -0.80 5.86
C PHE A 113 -13.25 -1.61 7.02
N ASN A 114 -13.86 -2.76 7.33
CA ASN A 114 -13.31 -3.67 8.32
C ASN A 114 -12.22 -4.55 7.68
N PRO A 115 -10.93 -4.42 8.05
CA PRO A 115 -9.86 -5.21 7.44
C PRO A 115 -9.73 -6.63 8.02
N VAL A 116 -10.44 -6.96 9.09
CA VAL A 116 -10.23 -8.21 9.83
C VAL A 116 -11.07 -9.33 9.24
N ILE A 117 -10.43 -10.45 8.91
CA ILE A 117 -11.13 -11.71 8.65
C ILE A 117 -11.49 -12.30 10.02
N THR A 118 -12.79 -12.33 10.33
CA THR A 118 -13.28 -12.99 11.53
C THR A 118 -13.37 -14.52 11.33
N PRO A 119 -13.42 -15.34 12.42
CA PRO A 119 -13.59 -16.78 12.27
C PRO A 119 -14.80 -17.16 11.42
N GLU A 120 -15.91 -16.42 11.53
CA GLU A 120 -17.14 -16.67 10.77
C GLU A 120 -16.96 -16.42 9.27
N ASN A 121 -16.10 -15.43 8.90
CA ASN A 121 -15.83 -15.07 7.53
C ASN A 121 -14.64 -15.84 6.92
N PHE A 122 -13.90 -16.58 7.73
CA PHE A 122 -12.69 -17.27 7.27
C PHE A 122 -12.99 -18.26 6.13
N TYR A 123 -14.00 -19.12 6.33
CA TYR A 123 -14.37 -20.13 5.33
C TYR A 123 -14.82 -19.51 4.01
N HIS A 124 -15.52 -18.37 4.05
CA HIS A 124 -15.85 -17.64 2.83
C HIS A 124 -14.58 -17.11 2.14
N ALA A 125 -13.74 -16.39 2.88
CA ALA A 125 -12.58 -15.70 2.31
C ALA A 125 -11.52 -16.67 1.76
N LYS A 126 -11.29 -17.81 2.42
CA LYS A 126 -10.19 -18.74 2.12
C LYS A 126 -10.63 -20.03 1.44
N ASP A 127 -11.81 -20.53 1.75
CA ASP A 127 -12.32 -21.79 1.17
C ASP A 127 -13.47 -21.58 0.19
N GLY A 128 -14.05 -20.38 0.15
CA GLY A 128 -15.15 -20.02 -0.75
C GLY A 128 -16.47 -20.68 -0.39
N PHE A 129 -16.69 -21.01 0.88
CA PHE A 129 -17.96 -21.51 1.39
C PHE A 129 -18.85 -20.39 1.96
N GLY A 130 -20.14 -20.62 1.94
CA GLY A 130 -21.12 -19.67 2.48
C GLY A 130 -21.42 -18.50 1.55
N GLN A 131 -22.02 -17.45 2.11
CA GLN A 131 -22.43 -16.25 1.41
C GLN A 131 -21.35 -15.17 1.51
N THR A 132 -21.16 -14.42 0.43
CA THR A 132 -20.32 -13.22 0.47
C THR A 132 -20.85 -12.24 1.52
N PRO A 133 -20.05 -11.78 2.49
CA PRO A 133 -20.48 -10.79 3.46
C PRO A 133 -21.02 -9.52 2.81
N ASP A 134 -22.01 -8.90 3.44
CA ASP A 134 -22.70 -7.74 2.86
C ASP A 134 -21.79 -6.53 2.64
N ASP A 135 -20.78 -6.36 3.50
CA ASP A 135 -19.76 -5.31 3.34
C ASP A 135 -18.75 -5.60 2.22
N ILE A 136 -18.66 -6.84 1.76
CA ILE A 136 -17.74 -7.27 0.69
C ILE A 136 -18.42 -7.24 -0.69
N LYS A 137 -19.71 -7.53 -0.77
CA LYS A 137 -20.46 -7.55 -2.05
C LYS A 137 -20.25 -6.29 -2.90
N PRO A 138 -20.41 -5.06 -2.36
CA PRO A 138 -20.22 -3.85 -3.16
C PRO A 138 -18.76 -3.68 -3.63
N GLU A 139 -17.78 -4.11 -2.85
CA GLU A 139 -16.38 -4.02 -3.22
C GLU A 139 -16.06 -5.00 -4.36
N GLN A 140 -16.54 -6.23 -4.29
CA GLN A 140 -16.40 -7.21 -5.37
C GLN A 140 -17.11 -6.75 -6.66
N ALA A 141 -18.26 -6.07 -6.54
CA ALA A 141 -18.95 -5.49 -7.70
C ALA A 141 -18.10 -4.39 -8.38
N LEU A 142 -17.42 -3.54 -7.62
CA LEU A 142 -16.49 -2.55 -8.16
C LEU A 142 -15.26 -3.20 -8.81
N VAL A 143 -14.64 -4.16 -8.15
CA VAL A 143 -13.52 -4.93 -8.69
C VAL A 143 -13.92 -5.63 -10.00
N SER A 144 -15.14 -6.21 -10.05
CA SER A 144 -15.64 -6.89 -11.27
C SER A 144 -15.76 -5.94 -12.45
N LYS A 145 -16.22 -4.71 -12.23
CA LYS A 145 -16.38 -3.68 -13.28
C LYS A 145 -15.05 -3.04 -13.70
N ALA A 146 -14.06 -2.98 -12.83
CA ALA A 146 -12.79 -2.31 -13.11
C ALA A 146 -11.94 -3.05 -14.14
N ASP A 147 -11.33 -2.32 -15.09
CA ASP A 147 -10.26 -2.81 -15.95
C ASP A 147 -8.90 -2.76 -15.22
N TYR A 148 -8.70 -1.73 -14.43
CA TYR A 148 -7.49 -1.51 -13.65
C TYR A 148 -7.83 -1.30 -12.19
N ILE A 149 -7.06 -1.92 -11.31
CA ILE A 149 -7.16 -1.77 -9.86
C ILE A 149 -5.82 -1.23 -9.37
N ILE A 150 -5.85 -0.06 -8.73
CA ILE A 150 -4.67 0.63 -8.25
C ILE A 150 -4.73 0.69 -6.73
N PHE A 151 -3.84 -0.04 -6.07
CA PHE A 151 -3.69 0.03 -4.62
C PHE A 151 -2.83 1.22 -4.24
N CYS A 152 -3.32 2.06 -3.33
CA CYS A 152 -2.67 3.29 -2.91
C CYS A 152 -2.55 3.31 -1.38
N TYR A 153 -1.31 3.34 -0.88
CA TYR A 153 -1.08 3.27 0.56
C TYR A 153 0.28 3.83 0.98
N PRO A 154 0.38 4.37 2.20
CA PRO A 154 1.67 4.71 2.79
C PRO A 154 2.42 3.41 3.13
N ASN A 155 3.72 3.40 2.86
CA ASN A 155 4.59 2.29 3.22
C ASN A 155 4.83 2.25 4.73
N TRP A 156 4.23 1.29 5.40
CA TRP A 156 4.48 1.02 6.81
C TRP A 156 5.07 -0.38 6.96
N HIS A 157 6.28 -0.43 7.55
CA HIS A 157 7.01 -1.70 7.71
C HIS A 157 7.24 -2.46 6.39
N ASP A 158 7.57 -1.71 5.32
CA ASP A 158 7.86 -2.22 3.97
C ASP A 158 6.75 -3.10 3.36
N SER A 159 5.48 -2.81 3.73
CA SER A 159 4.30 -3.56 3.27
C SER A 159 3.06 -2.68 3.16
N PRO A 160 1.99 -3.16 2.52
CA PRO A 160 0.68 -2.52 2.61
C PRO A 160 0.26 -2.39 4.08
N ASN A 161 -0.28 -1.23 4.45
CA ASN A 161 -0.83 -1.06 5.79
C ASN A 161 -2.04 -1.98 6.03
N ALA A 162 -2.40 -2.19 7.29
CA ALA A 162 -3.37 -3.20 7.72
C ALA A 162 -4.72 -3.12 6.97
N ILE A 163 -5.23 -1.91 6.74
CA ILE A 163 -6.53 -1.74 6.08
C ILE A 163 -6.47 -2.13 4.60
N THR A 164 -5.39 -1.78 3.90
CA THR A 164 -5.18 -2.18 2.49
C THR A 164 -4.95 -3.67 2.39
N LYS A 165 -4.12 -4.25 3.27
CA LYS A 165 -3.89 -5.69 3.30
C LYS A 165 -5.18 -6.46 3.59
N GLY A 166 -5.96 -6.01 4.57
CA GLY A 166 -7.27 -6.61 4.87
C GLY A 166 -8.27 -6.49 3.74
N TYR A 167 -8.25 -5.39 2.97
CA TYR A 167 -9.04 -5.28 1.75
C TYR A 167 -8.64 -6.35 0.73
N MET A 168 -7.34 -6.53 0.48
CA MET A 168 -6.85 -7.59 -0.41
C MET A 168 -7.30 -8.98 0.07
N GLU A 169 -7.22 -9.25 1.37
CA GLU A 169 -7.55 -10.56 1.94
C GLU A 169 -9.05 -10.88 1.94
N ARG A 170 -9.90 -9.87 2.17
CA ARG A 170 -11.35 -10.07 2.28
C ARG A 170 -12.08 -9.98 0.95
N VAL A 171 -11.68 -9.04 0.09
CA VAL A 171 -12.36 -8.79 -1.19
C VAL A 171 -11.91 -9.79 -2.26
N PHE A 172 -10.60 -10.08 -2.33
CA PHE A 172 -10.04 -11.01 -3.31
C PHE A 172 -10.09 -12.45 -2.79
N SER A 173 -11.30 -12.84 -2.38
CA SER A 173 -11.58 -14.14 -1.79
C SER A 173 -11.56 -15.27 -2.81
N LYS A 174 -11.46 -16.51 -2.30
CA LYS A 174 -11.61 -17.72 -3.10
C LYS A 174 -12.97 -17.77 -3.81
N LYS A 175 -13.02 -18.33 -5.00
CA LYS A 175 -14.15 -18.35 -5.95
C LYS A 175 -14.53 -16.98 -6.53
N PHE A 176 -13.95 -15.90 -6.06
CA PHE A 176 -14.06 -14.56 -6.67
C PHE A 176 -12.80 -14.18 -7.43
N ALA A 177 -11.65 -14.18 -6.77
CA ALA A 177 -10.38 -13.81 -7.40
C ALA A 177 -9.55 -15.00 -7.85
N TYR A 178 -9.74 -16.16 -7.25
CA TYR A 178 -9.02 -17.40 -7.55
C TYR A 178 -9.82 -18.63 -7.14
N GLN A 179 -9.43 -19.80 -7.66
CA GLN A 179 -9.99 -21.09 -7.29
C GLN A 179 -8.98 -22.22 -7.44
N ASP A 180 -9.20 -23.33 -6.73
CA ASP A 180 -8.46 -24.55 -6.94
C ASP A 180 -9.00 -25.30 -8.15
N THR A 181 -8.08 -25.91 -8.89
CA THR A 181 -8.39 -26.82 -9.97
C THR A 181 -7.53 -28.09 -9.84
N PRO A 182 -7.86 -29.19 -10.52
CA PRO A 182 -7.00 -30.37 -10.54
C PRO A 182 -5.58 -30.11 -11.08
N LYS A 183 -5.38 -28.99 -11.77
CA LYS A 183 -4.07 -28.58 -12.34
C LYS A 183 -3.33 -27.56 -11.47
N GLY A 184 -3.87 -27.22 -10.30
CA GLY A 184 -3.36 -26.20 -9.41
C GLY A 184 -4.30 -25.00 -9.29
N LEU A 185 -3.77 -23.88 -8.82
CA LEU A 185 -4.55 -22.68 -8.63
C LEU A 185 -4.84 -21.96 -9.97
N GLU A 186 -6.06 -21.49 -10.14
CA GLU A 186 -6.48 -20.66 -11.27
C GLU A 186 -6.94 -19.29 -10.77
N GLY A 187 -6.34 -18.21 -11.30
CA GLY A 187 -6.79 -16.85 -11.09
C GLY A 187 -7.99 -16.50 -11.98
N LEU A 188 -8.99 -15.82 -11.41
CA LEU A 188 -10.27 -15.54 -12.06
C LEU A 188 -10.40 -14.11 -12.58
N LEU A 189 -9.48 -13.19 -12.23
CA LEU A 189 -9.52 -11.78 -12.64
C LEU A 189 -8.77 -11.54 -13.97
N LYS A 190 -8.91 -12.48 -14.90
CA LYS A 190 -8.28 -12.41 -16.23
C LYS A 190 -8.68 -11.13 -16.97
N GLY A 191 -7.72 -10.52 -17.65
CA GLY A 191 -7.91 -9.27 -18.40
C GLY A 191 -7.83 -7.99 -17.57
N LYS A 192 -7.72 -8.09 -16.24
CA LYS A 192 -7.53 -6.94 -15.36
C LYS A 192 -6.05 -6.62 -15.15
N GLY A 193 -5.75 -5.34 -14.91
CA GLY A 193 -4.42 -4.88 -14.53
C GLY A 193 -4.37 -4.45 -13.08
N ILE A 194 -3.29 -4.81 -12.38
CA ILE A 194 -3.02 -4.38 -11.01
C ILE A 194 -1.82 -3.43 -11.03
N TYR A 195 -1.92 -2.33 -10.29
CA TYR A 195 -0.85 -1.36 -10.12
C TYR A 195 -0.78 -0.90 -8.66
N THR A 196 0.37 -0.41 -8.23
CA THR A 196 0.52 0.16 -6.88
C THR A 196 1.07 1.58 -6.94
N ILE A 197 0.49 2.48 -6.18
CA ILE A 197 1.08 3.78 -5.84
C ILE A 197 1.40 3.75 -4.35
N MET A 198 2.66 3.95 -4.00
CA MET A 198 3.15 3.85 -2.63
C MET A 198 3.96 5.09 -2.26
N ASN A 199 3.56 5.74 -1.17
CA ASN A 199 4.34 6.80 -0.59
C ASN A 199 5.22 6.25 0.52
N ALA A 200 6.54 6.34 0.35
CA ALA A 200 7.53 5.77 1.26
C ALA A 200 8.51 6.83 1.73
N GLY A 201 8.44 7.23 2.99
CA GLY A 201 9.45 8.09 3.59
C GLY A 201 10.76 7.36 3.86
N TRP A 202 10.67 6.20 4.52
CA TRP A 202 11.82 5.38 4.91
C TRP A 202 11.69 3.97 4.33
N LEU A 203 12.75 3.47 3.73
CA LEU A 203 12.88 2.08 3.30
C LEU A 203 14.13 1.48 3.91
N GLY A 204 14.14 0.14 4.00
CA GLY A 204 15.34 -0.59 4.36
C GLY A 204 15.92 -0.26 5.72
N GLY A 205 15.14 -0.31 6.78
CA GLY A 205 15.60 -0.03 8.12
C GLY A 205 16.06 1.42 8.33
N GLY A 206 15.38 2.37 7.67
CA GLY A 206 15.70 3.80 7.76
C GLY A 206 16.83 4.26 6.82
N GLN A 207 17.29 3.42 5.91
CA GLN A 207 18.30 3.80 4.91
C GLN A 207 17.74 4.71 3.82
N GLY A 208 16.41 4.82 3.75
CA GLY A 208 15.75 5.71 2.83
C GLY A 208 15.96 7.19 3.17
N ASN A 209 15.68 8.06 2.22
CA ASN A 209 15.70 9.48 2.42
C ASN A 209 14.32 10.03 2.77
N VAL A 210 14.20 10.65 3.92
CA VAL A 210 13.04 11.47 4.30
C VAL A 210 13.49 12.91 4.21
N GLY A 211 13.47 13.45 3.06
CA GLY A 211 13.92 14.82 2.88
C GLY A 211 12.94 15.62 2.07
N ASP A 212 13.27 16.87 1.89
CA ASP A 212 12.54 17.83 1.10
C ASP A 212 12.80 17.58 -0.41
N GLY A 213 12.51 16.38 -0.89
CA GLY A 213 12.58 16.02 -2.30
C GLY A 213 13.98 15.64 -2.80
N ILE A 214 14.84 15.15 -1.93
CA ILE A 214 16.13 14.59 -2.33
C ILE A 214 15.94 13.10 -2.63
N GLY A 215 16.26 12.70 -3.86
CA GLY A 215 16.18 11.31 -4.29
C GLY A 215 17.10 10.39 -3.50
N LYS A 216 16.79 9.09 -3.54
CA LYS A 216 17.67 8.05 -3.00
C LYS A 216 18.76 7.70 -3.96
N LEU A 217 19.82 7.10 -3.44
CA LEU A 217 20.80 6.43 -4.27
C LEU A 217 20.10 5.25 -5.00
N ASP A 218 20.30 5.15 -6.30
CA ASP A 218 19.67 4.14 -7.15
C ASP A 218 19.85 2.71 -6.60
N ALA A 219 21.05 2.39 -6.11
CA ALA A 219 21.34 1.06 -5.55
C ALA A 219 20.45 0.67 -4.34
N VAL A 220 19.99 1.62 -3.55
CA VAL A 220 19.04 1.35 -2.44
C VAL A 220 17.66 1.03 -3.01
N TRP A 221 17.22 1.78 -4.01
CA TRP A 221 15.94 1.60 -4.66
C TRP A 221 15.86 0.31 -5.46
N ASP A 222 16.88 0.00 -6.26
CA ASP A 222 16.92 -1.18 -7.12
C ASP A 222 16.70 -2.46 -6.31
N LYS A 223 17.31 -2.55 -5.14
CA LYS A 223 17.14 -3.68 -4.22
C LYS A 223 15.67 -3.85 -3.80
N TYR A 224 14.99 -2.76 -3.39
CA TYR A 224 13.62 -2.82 -2.91
C TYR A 224 12.61 -2.94 -4.05
N LEU A 225 12.82 -2.25 -5.16
CA LEU A 225 11.97 -2.36 -6.34
C LEU A 225 11.98 -3.77 -6.90
N GLY A 226 13.14 -4.46 -6.88
CA GLY A 226 13.24 -5.87 -7.26
C GLY A 226 12.41 -6.79 -6.36
N ALA A 227 12.47 -6.58 -5.04
CA ALA A 227 11.67 -7.36 -4.09
C ALA A 227 10.17 -7.09 -4.26
N TYR A 228 9.76 -5.85 -4.38
CA TYR A 228 8.35 -5.51 -4.64
C TYR A 228 7.85 -6.08 -5.95
N LYS A 229 8.67 -6.10 -7.00
CA LYS A 229 8.28 -6.68 -8.28
C LYS A 229 7.92 -8.16 -8.14
N VAL A 230 8.71 -8.92 -7.40
CA VAL A 230 8.41 -10.34 -7.14
C VAL A 230 7.07 -10.50 -6.43
N VAL A 231 6.83 -9.73 -5.37
CA VAL A 231 5.58 -9.77 -4.60
C VAL A 231 4.39 -9.33 -5.46
N ASP A 232 4.55 -8.27 -6.26
CA ASP A 232 3.48 -7.76 -7.12
C ASP A 232 3.15 -8.74 -8.26
N ASP A 233 4.16 -9.37 -8.86
CA ASP A 233 3.98 -10.39 -9.90
C ASP A 233 3.24 -11.62 -9.34
N ASP A 234 3.65 -12.09 -8.16
CA ASP A 234 3.03 -13.24 -7.50
C ASP A 234 1.57 -12.94 -7.12
N THR A 235 1.32 -11.79 -6.49
CA THR A 235 -0.03 -11.37 -6.09
C THR A 235 -0.96 -11.23 -7.30
N ALA A 236 -0.53 -10.53 -8.35
CA ALA A 236 -1.33 -10.38 -9.56
C ALA A 236 -1.56 -11.72 -10.26
N GLY A 237 -0.52 -12.56 -10.37
CA GLY A 237 -0.60 -13.89 -10.96
C GLY A 237 -1.55 -14.80 -10.19
N PHE A 238 -1.53 -14.76 -8.87
CA PHE A 238 -2.45 -15.51 -8.02
C PHE A 238 -3.93 -15.18 -8.32
N TRP A 239 -4.23 -13.92 -8.64
CA TRP A 239 -5.57 -13.50 -9.03
C TRP A 239 -5.84 -13.65 -10.55
N GLY A 240 -4.86 -14.05 -11.34
CA GLY A 240 -4.96 -14.13 -12.80
C GLY A 240 -4.95 -12.78 -13.50
N ALA A 241 -4.58 -11.73 -12.81
CA ALA A 241 -4.43 -10.39 -13.33
C ALA A 241 -2.99 -10.13 -13.84
N LYS A 242 -2.81 -9.04 -14.59
CA LYS A 242 -1.50 -8.60 -15.04
C LYS A 242 -0.93 -7.57 -14.06
N ASN A 243 0.29 -7.79 -13.57
CA ASN A 243 1.04 -6.74 -12.89
C ASN A 243 1.48 -5.67 -13.91
N LEU A 244 1.05 -4.43 -13.72
CA LEU A 244 1.41 -3.27 -14.54
C LEU A 244 2.56 -2.47 -13.94
N GLY A 245 2.99 -2.81 -12.71
CA GLY A 245 4.10 -2.18 -12.04
C GLY A 245 3.72 -1.44 -10.77
N ARG A 246 4.67 -0.63 -10.31
CA ARG A 246 4.57 0.13 -9.06
C ARG A 246 5.22 1.51 -9.22
N PHE A 247 4.55 2.52 -8.72
CA PHE A 247 5.15 3.82 -8.45
C PHE A 247 5.47 3.95 -6.97
N VAL A 248 6.72 4.26 -6.65
CA VAL A 248 7.16 4.52 -5.28
C VAL A 248 7.60 5.96 -5.20
N ASN A 249 6.92 6.73 -4.36
CA ASN A 249 7.33 8.08 -4.03
C ASN A 249 8.15 8.08 -2.75
N ASP A 250 9.35 8.61 -2.81
CA ASP A 250 10.24 8.83 -1.66
C ASP A 250 10.43 10.31 -1.33
N GLN A 251 9.73 11.19 -2.03
CA GLN A 251 9.85 12.62 -1.87
C GLN A 251 8.73 13.14 -0.96
N SER A 252 9.12 13.83 0.10
CA SER A 252 8.17 14.44 1.04
C SER A 252 8.50 15.91 1.20
N PRO A 253 8.10 16.77 0.24
CA PRO A 253 8.37 18.20 0.32
C PRO A 253 7.78 18.79 1.60
N SER A 254 8.57 19.59 2.29
CA SER A 254 8.08 20.35 3.44
C SER A 254 7.09 21.42 2.99
N ASN A 255 5.92 21.46 3.59
CA ASN A 255 4.91 22.49 3.32
C ASN A 255 5.30 23.89 3.85
N LEU A 256 6.42 23.98 4.55
CA LEU A 256 7.04 25.24 4.95
C LEU A 256 8.05 25.75 3.89
N ASN A 257 8.41 24.91 2.93
CA ASN A 257 9.37 25.30 1.88
C ASN A 257 8.69 26.27 0.89
N PRO A 258 9.31 27.42 0.61
CA PRO A 258 8.79 28.38 -0.39
C PRO A 258 8.51 27.77 -1.77
N GLN A 259 9.26 26.73 -2.16
CA GLN A 259 9.11 26.03 -3.43
C GLN A 259 8.16 24.82 -3.35
N TYR A 260 7.39 24.70 -2.28
CA TYR A 260 6.53 23.54 -2.05
C TYR A 260 5.63 23.20 -3.24
N GLN A 261 4.95 24.19 -3.82
CA GLN A 261 4.07 23.98 -4.97
C GLN A 261 4.82 23.53 -6.21
N GLN A 262 6.02 24.06 -6.45
CA GLN A 262 6.86 23.65 -7.58
C GLN A 262 7.34 22.20 -7.44
N LYS A 263 7.70 21.80 -6.21
CA LYS A 263 8.08 20.42 -5.91
C LYS A 263 6.90 19.44 -6.08
N LEU A 264 5.70 19.82 -5.68
CA LEU A 264 4.50 19.03 -5.94
C LEU A 264 4.19 18.91 -7.44
N GLN A 265 4.32 19.98 -8.20
CA GLN A 265 4.13 19.95 -9.66
C GLN A 265 5.15 19.04 -10.34
N LYS A 266 6.42 19.06 -9.90
CA LYS A 266 7.44 18.16 -10.40
C LYS A 266 7.10 16.71 -10.08
N LEU A 267 6.66 16.43 -8.86
CA LEU A 267 6.25 15.09 -8.44
C LEU A 267 5.06 14.59 -9.27
N ALA A 268 4.06 15.44 -9.50
CA ALA A 268 2.92 15.11 -10.37
C ALA A 268 3.37 14.76 -11.79
N SER A 269 4.29 15.54 -12.37
CA SER A 269 4.82 15.28 -13.71
C SER A 269 5.58 13.95 -13.79
N VAL A 270 6.31 13.60 -12.75
CA VAL A 270 7.02 12.30 -12.67
C VAL A 270 6.03 11.14 -12.61
N LEU A 271 4.97 11.27 -11.80
CA LEU A 271 3.90 10.26 -11.73
C LEU A 271 3.17 10.12 -13.07
N ASP A 272 2.77 11.23 -13.70
CA ASP A 272 2.09 11.21 -15.01
C ASP A 272 2.95 10.51 -16.09
N ALA A 273 4.25 10.83 -16.14
CA ALA A 273 5.18 10.18 -17.08
C ALA A 273 5.31 8.67 -16.80
N ARG A 274 5.30 8.27 -15.53
CA ARG A 274 5.36 6.88 -15.13
C ARG A 274 4.10 6.12 -15.53
N LEU A 275 2.92 6.68 -15.27
CA LEU A 275 1.63 6.11 -15.67
C LEU A 275 1.52 6.00 -17.19
N GLU A 276 1.96 7.02 -17.94
CA GLU A 276 2.00 6.97 -19.40
C GLU A 276 2.85 5.81 -19.91
N ARG A 277 4.01 5.59 -19.30
CA ARG A 277 4.90 4.47 -19.67
C ARG A 277 4.26 3.12 -19.35
N ASP A 278 3.78 2.96 -18.11
CA ASP A 278 3.39 1.65 -17.57
C ASP A 278 2.02 1.18 -18.14
N PHE A 279 1.11 2.09 -18.45
CA PHE A 279 -0.22 1.75 -18.94
C PHE A 279 -0.37 1.82 -20.47
N PHE A 280 0.46 2.63 -21.17
CA PHE A 280 0.23 2.95 -22.57
C PHE A 280 1.38 2.62 -23.50
N ARG A 281 2.65 2.64 -23.04
CA ARG A 281 3.82 2.40 -23.90
C ARG A 281 4.39 1.00 -23.80
N ASN A 282 4.21 0.28 -22.73
CA ASN A 282 4.72 -1.08 -22.52
C ASN A 282 3.69 -2.16 -22.91
N LYS A 283 2.85 -1.88 -23.92
CA LYS A 283 1.86 -2.84 -24.45
C LYS A 283 2.47 -3.71 -25.53
#